data_7a3a8522fec0419a899009a8d0a52a5b
#
_entry.id   7a3a8522fec0419a899009a8d0a52a5b
#
_cell.length_a   1.000
_cell.length_b   1.000
_cell.length_c   1.000
_cell.angle_alpha   90.00
_cell.angle_beta   90.00
_cell.angle_gamma   90.00
#
_symmetry.space_group_name_H-M   'P 1'
#
loop_
_entity.id
_entity.type
_entity.pdbx_description
1 polymer ?
#
loop_
_entity_poly.entity_id
_entity_poly.type
_entity_poly.pdbx_seq_one_letter_code
_entity_poly.pdbx_strand_id
1 'polypeptide(L)'
;MRANALLEKRRMKALSHYFKGYLKETILGPLFKLFEASFELLVPIIIARIVDTIIPHHDKNHLYMMVGLLFLLAIVGMFVAITAQYFSSKAAVGYTRQLTKDLFKKIMGLSKEDRDQLTTSSLVTRLTSDTYQIQTGINQFLRLFLRAPIIVFGAIIMAFTISPKMTIDFLLMVVILFAIVFTMSHLLNPIYAKIRQATDRIVNMTRQQLEGVRVIRAFGQVAAEEQEFAAANQDYTDLQIKAGHLSSLVTPLTYLVVNGTLILVIWQGNLEIGRGLLSQGMLIALVNYLLQILTELLKMTMLVTSLNQSFISAKRITEVFEKDSENLATELIQSESAFALAVKDMTFTYPTAAEPSLSHIDFSVNAGDFLGVIGGTGSGKSTLVELLTHLYTPQEGSLAIFQNQHSPKTLGEWRSWVNVVPQKAELFQGTIRSNLILGIRDEVSDNELWRALDIAQASDFVSEKEGQLDAKVEAFGRNFSGGQRQRLTIARALVRKAPFLILDDSTSALDYLTEAKLLSAIHEELKEVTLVLISQRTNSLKAADKILLLDRGHQLGFASHDELLKQNDVYRAIHYSQHQEEKEA
;
A
#
# COMPACT_ATOMS: atom_id res chain seq x y z
N MET A 1 -14.99 21.68 -11.00
CA MET A 1 -14.79 20.70 -12.10
C MET A 1 -13.51 20.93 -12.91
N ARG A 2 -13.23 22.14 -13.48
CA ARG A 2 -12.01 22.38 -14.30
C ARG A 2 -10.68 22.22 -13.53
N ALA A 3 -10.60 22.64 -12.26
CA ALA A 3 -9.40 22.49 -11.45
C ALA A 3 -9.06 21.02 -11.15
N ASN A 4 -10.06 20.18 -10.84
CA ASN A 4 -9.86 18.75 -10.62
C ASN A 4 -9.40 18.02 -11.90
N ALA A 5 -9.94 18.38 -13.06
CA ALA A 5 -9.53 17.80 -14.35
C ALA A 5 -8.07 18.18 -14.72
N LEU A 6 -7.62 19.40 -14.36
CA LEU A 6 -6.24 19.83 -14.56
C LEU A 6 -5.27 19.11 -13.62
N LEU A 7 -5.66 18.88 -12.36
CA LEU A 7 -4.90 18.10 -11.39
C LEU A 7 -4.79 16.63 -11.83
N GLU A 8 -5.88 16.02 -12.26
CA GLU A 8 -5.85 14.64 -12.80
C GLU A 8 -4.95 14.53 -14.03
N LYS A 9 -4.99 15.50 -14.93
CA LYS A 9 -4.11 15.53 -16.12
C LYS A 9 -2.62 15.66 -15.73
N ARG A 10 -2.32 16.43 -14.71
CA ARG A 10 -0.96 16.59 -14.15
C ARG A 10 -0.49 15.28 -13.46
N ARG A 11 -1.36 14.63 -12.72
CA ARG A 11 -1.14 13.33 -12.06
C ARG A 11 -0.81 12.22 -13.06
N MET A 12 -1.61 12.10 -14.11
CA MET A 12 -1.40 11.14 -15.19
C MET A 12 -0.08 11.39 -15.94
N LYS A 13 0.27 12.67 -16.17
CA LYS A 13 1.55 13.04 -16.80
C LYS A 13 2.76 12.66 -15.94
N ALA A 14 2.65 12.72 -14.62
CA ALA A 14 3.71 12.31 -13.69
C ALA A 14 4.01 10.80 -13.80
N LEU A 15 2.98 9.96 -14.00
CA LEU A 15 3.16 8.52 -14.15
C LEU A 15 3.59 8.10 -15.56
N SER A 16 3.34 8.93 -16.59
CA SER A 16 3.69 8.59 -17.98
C SER A 16 5.21 8.50 -18.24
N HIS A 17 6.04 9.09 -17.39
CA HIS A 17 7.49 9.05 -17.57
C HIS A 17 8.07 7.63 -17.43
N TYR A 18 7.40 6.73 -16.70
CA TYR A 18 7.83 5.34 -16.56
C TYR A 18 7.79 4.52 -17.87
N PHE A 19 7.07 5.02 -18.90
CA PHE A 19 7.12 4.43 -20.23
C PHE A 19 8.43 4.72 -20.98
N LYS A 20 9.19 5.76 -20.60
CA LYS A 20 10.40 6.17 -21.34
C LYS A 20 11.41 5.05 -21.51
N GLY A 21 11.58 4.18 -20.51
CA GLY A 21 12.49 3.04 -20.57
C GLY A 21 11.99 1.88 -21.47
N TYR A 22 10.71 1.90 -21.87
CA TYR A 22 10.05 0.80 -22.59
C TYR A 22 9.24 1.30 -23.80
N LEU A 23 9.65 2.43 -24.40
CA LEU A 23 8.94 3.03 -25.55
C LEU A 23 8.87 2.09 -26.76
N LYS A 24 9.95 1.35 -27.02
CA LYS A 24 9.98 0.38 -28.13
C LYS A 24 8.90 -0.69 -27.93
N GLU A 25 8.87 -1.28 -26.74
CA GLU A 25 7.91 -2.33 -26.38
C GLU A 25 6.47 -1.80 -26.36
N THR A 26 6.27 -0.57 -25.87
CA THR A 26 4.97 0.10 -25.82
C THR A 26 4.39 0.37 -27.23
N ILE A 27 5.25 0.57 -28.24
CA ILE A 27 4.84 0.79 -29.62
C ILE A 27 4.73 -0.54 -30.38
N LEU A 28 5.73 -1.43 -30.24
CA LEU A 28 5.77 -2.70 -30.96
C LEU A 28 4.64 -3.64 -30.53
N GLY A 29 4.27 -3.69 -29.26
CA GLY A 29 3.17 -4.53 -28.78
C GLY A 29 1.87 -4.27 -29.55
N PRO A 30 1.31 -3.05 -29.50
CA PRO A 30 0.13 -2.66 -30.28
C PRO A 30 0.32 -2.82 -31.78
N LEU A 31 1.49 -2.49 -32.34
CA LEU A 31 1.76 -2.63 -33.78
C LEU A 31 1.61 -4.09 -34.25
N PHE A 32 2.20 -5.04 -33.53
CA PHE A 32 2.02 -6.47 -33.84
C PHE A 32 0.57 -6.93 -33.65
N LYS A 33 -0.17 -6.33 -32.67
CA LYS A 33 -1.60 -6.58 -32.52
C LYS A 33 -2.42 -6.08 -33.70
N LEU A 34 -2.01 -4.98 -34.34
CA LEU A 34 -2.61 -4.50 -35.57
C LEU A 34 -2.40 -5.47 -36.75
N PHE A 35 -1.19 -5.97 -36.91
CA PHE A 35 -0.92 -7.00 -37.94
C PHE A 35 -1.73 -8.27 -37.72
N GLU A 36 -1.80 -8.77 -36.48
CA GLU A 36 -2.64 -9.91 -36.11
C GLU A 36 -4.12 -9.66 -36.50
N ALA A 37 -4.68 -8.51 -36.14
CA ALA A 37 -6.03 -8.13 -36.50
C ALA A 37 -6.25 -8.07 -38.01
N SER A 38 -5.27 -7.53 -38.74
CA SER A 38 -5.35 -7.46 -40.23
C SER A 38 -5.38 -8.84 -40.89
N PHE A 39 -4.57 -9.80 -40.38
CA PHE A 39 -4.62 -11.18 -40.88
C PHE A 39 -5.94 -11.86 -40.57
N GLU A 40 -6.51 -11.64 -39.39
CA GLU A 40 -7.80 -12.17 -38.98
C GLU A 40 -8.95 -11.71 -39.87
N LEU A 41 -8.90 -10.42 -40.35
CA LEU A 41 -9.87 -9.87 -41.28
C LEU A 41 -9.76 -10.45 -42.71
N LEU A 42 -8.61 -10.98 -43.11
CA LEU A 42 -8.43 -11.58 -44.45
C LEU A 42 -9.01 -12.99 -44.55
N VAL A 43 -9.04 -13.74 -43.44
CA VAL A 43 -9.45 -15.15 -43.41
C VAL A 43 -10.84 -15.37 -44.00
N PRO A 44 -11.91 -14.60 -43.64
CA PRO A 44 -13.25 -14.79 -44.22
C PRO A 44 -13.32 -14.64 -45.75
N ILE A 45 -12.53 -13.71 -46.34
CA ILE A 45 -12.48 -13.50 -47.77
C ILE A 45 -11.81 -14.66 -48.50
N ILE A 46 -10.74 -15.20 -47.93
CA ILE A 46 -10.06 -16.37 -48.49
C ILE A 46 -11.02 -17.55 -48.49
N ILE A 47 -11.76 -17.77 -47.40
CA ILE A 47 -12.78 -18.83 -47.29
C ILE A 47 -13.87 -18.59 -48.35
N ALA A 48 -14.35 -17.36 -48.51
CA ALA A 48 -15.33 -17.01 -49.55
C ALA A 48 -14.83 -17.42 -50.95
N ARG A 49 -13.58 -17.09 -51.29
CA ARG A 49 -12.99 -17.42 -52.58
C ARG A 49 -12.85 -18.93 -52.78
N ILE A 50 -12.55 -19.69 -51.75
CA ILE A 50 -12.51 -21.15 -51.82
C ILE A 50 -13.89 -21.72 -52.16
N VAL A 51 -14.94 -21.24 -51.46
CA VAL A 51 -16.32 -21.69 -51.64
C VAL A 51 -16.89 -21.31 -53.01
N ASP A 52 -16.66 -20.05 -53.43
CA ASP A 52 -17.31 -19.50 -54.64
C ASP A 52 -16.60 -19.88 -55.93
N THR A 53 -15.29 -20.04 -55.93
CA THR A 53 -14.51 -20.18 -57.15
C THR A 53 -13.85 -21.55 -57.25
N ILE A 54 -13.22 -22.03 -56.19
CA ILE A 54 -12.32 -23.20 -56.29
C ILE A 54 -13.10 -24.51 -56.22
N ILE A 55 -14.04 -24.62 -55.26
CA ILE A 55 -14.85 -25.83 -55.08
C ILE A 55 -15.72 -26.12 -56.34
N PRO A 56 -16.47 -25.15 -56.93
CA PRO A 56 -17.31 -25.40 -58.10
C PRO A 56 -16.51 -25.81 -59.33
N HIS A 57 -15.27 -25.31 -59.48
CA HIS A 57 -14.43 -25.65 -60.64
C HIS A 57 -13.62 -26.95 -60.44
N HIS A 58 -13.77 -27.66 -59.29
CA HIS A 58 -13.03 -28.88 -58.93
C HIS A 58 -11.51 -28.76 -59.04
N ASP A 59 -10.95 -27.54 -58.92
CA ASP A 59 -9.52 -27.25 -59.04
C ASP A 59 -8.78 -27.63 -57.75
N LYS A 60 -8.32 -28.87 -57.68
CA LYS A 60 -7.61 -29.42 -56.51
C LYS A 60 -6.30 -28.70 -56.22
N ASN A 61 -5.58 -28.22 -57.24
CA ASN A 61 -4.29 -27.58 -57.04
C ASN A 61 -4.47 -26.22 -56.41
N HIS A 62 -5.41 -25.41 -56.89
CA HIS A 62 -5.75 -24.11 -56.23
C HIS A 62 -6.35 -24.31 -54.85
N LEU A 63 -7.11 -25.39 -54.62
CA LEU A 63 -7.63 -25.71 -53.27
C LEU A 63 -6.49 -25.95 -52.28
N TYR A 64 -5.53 -26.84 -52.64
CA TYR A 64 -4.37 -27.08 -51.75
C TYR A 64 -3.55 -25.83 -51.53
N MET A 65 -3.36 -24.97 -52.53
CA MET A 65 -2.65 -23.72 -52.39
C MET A 65 -3.36 -22.77 -51.42
N MET A 66 -4.70 -22.60 -51.49
CA MET A 66 -5.44 -21.72 -50.59
C MET A 66 -5.55 -22.25 -49.16
N VAL A 67 -5.70 -23.59 -49.01
CA VAL A 67 -5.60 -24.23 -47.67
C VAL A 67 -4.22 -24.04 -47.09
N GLY A 68 -3.17 -24.21 -47.90
CA GLY A 68 -1.81 -23.90 -47.52
C GLY A 68 -1.60 -22.43 -47.08
N LEU A 69 -2.23 -21.48 -47.80
CA LEU A 69 -2.22 -20.07 -47.46
C LEU A 69 -2.91 -19.80 -46.10
N LEU A 70 -4.08 -20.39 -45.87
CA LEU A 70 -4.77 -20.30 -44.57
C LEU A 70 -3.90 -20.86 -43.44
N PHE A 71 -3.23 -22.00 -43.66
CA PHE A 71 -2.33 -22.60 -42.69
C PHE A 71 -1.09 -21.68 -42.43
N LEU A 72 -0.53 -21.12 -43.50
CA LEU A 72 0.56 -20.12 -43.40
C LEU A 72 0.12 -18.89 -42.59
N LEU A 73 -1.08 -18.33 -42.90
CA LEU A 73 -1.61 -17.19 -42.13
C LEU A 73 -1.83 -17.53 -40.65
N ALA A 74 -2.27 -18.76 -40.35
CA ALA A 74 -2.44 -19.20 -38.97
C ALA A 74 -1.08 -19.27 -38.24
N ILE A 75 -0.04 -19.82 -38.88
CA ILE A 75 1.31 -19.90 -38.33
C ILE A 75 1.90 -18.49 -38.13
N VAL A 76 1.85 -17.65 -39.16
CA VAL A 76 2.36 -16.28 -39.09
C VAL A 76 1.58 -15.48 -38.04
N GLY A 77 0.25 -15.60 -38.02
CA GLY A 77 -0.62 -15.00 -37.01
C GLY A 77 -0.25 -15.43 -35.59
N MET A 78 0.06 -16.69 -35.37
CA MET A 78 0.53 -17.21 -34.08
C MET A 78 1.85 -16.55 -33.63
N PHE A 79 2.84 -16.47 -34.53
CA PHE A 79 4.13 -15.82 -34.21
C PHE A 79 3.94 -14.32 -33.91
N VAL A 80 3.11 -13.63 -34.70
CA VAL A 80 2.77 -12.22 -34.50
C VAL A 80 2.05 -12.01 -33.16
N ALA A 81 1.08 -12.89 -32.84
CA ALA A 81 0.36 -12.84 -31.56
C ALA A 81 1.27 -13.04 -30.36
N ILE A 82 2.17 -14.03 -30.40
CA ILE A 82 3.16 -14.29 -29.33
C ILE A 82 4.09 -13.08 -29.18
N THR A 83 4.60 -12.55 -30.28
CA THR A 83 5.47 -11.36 -30.29
C THR A 83 4.77 -10.14 -29.70
N ALA A 84 3.53 -9.88 -30.08
CA ALA A 84 2.71 -8.82 -29.54
C ALA A 84 2.49 -8.96 -28.03
N GLN A 85 2.18 -10.19 -27.60
CA GLN A 85 2.00 -10.51 -26.17
C GLN A 85 3.30 -10.28 -25.38
N TYR A 86 4.44 -10.73 -25.91
CA TYR A 86 5.75 -10.55 -25.29
C TYR A 86 6.07 -9.06 -25.06
N PHE A 87 5.95 -8.22 -26.11
CA PHE A 87 6.25 -6.80 -25.99
C PHE A 87 5.28 -6.06 -25.07
N SER A 88 3.98 -6.34 -25.15
CA SER A 88 2.98 -5.72 -24.26
C SER A 88 3.21 -6.11 -22.80
N SER A 89 3.53 -7.38 -22.53
CA SER A 89 3.84 -7.84 -21.16
C SER A 89 5.14 -7.25 -20.65
N LYS A 90 6.20 -7.19 -21.48
CA LYS A 90 7.48 -6.62 -21.12
C LYS A 90 7.37 -5.12 -20.80
N ALA A 91 6.58 -4.37 -21.58
CA ALA A 91 6.30 -2.97 -21.31
C ALA A 91 5.56 -2.78 -19.98
N ALA A 92 4.50 -3.55 -19.73
CA ALA A 92 3.70 -3.45 -18.51
C ALA A 92 4.50 -3.83 -17.25
N VAL A 93 5.22 -4.94 -17.29
CA VAL A 93 6.06 -5.39 -16.15
C VAL A 93 7.22 -4.43 -15.91
N GLY A 94 7.87 -3.96 -16.97
CA GLY A 94 8.98 -3.01 -16.88
C GLY A 94 8.56 -1.67 -16.29
N TYR A 95 7.42 -1.13 -16.74
CA TYR A 95 6.78 0.05 -16.17
C TYR A 95 6.53 -0.12 -14.67
N THR A 96 5.85 -1.21 -14.29
CA THR A 96 5.48 -1.46 -12.89
C THR A 96 6.69 -1.69 -11.99
N ARG A 97 7.72 -2.38 -12.49
CA ARG A 97 8.99 -2.57 -11.76
C ARG A 97 9.58 -1.22 -11.32
N GLN A 98 9.65 -0.26 -12.24
CA GLN A 98 10.21 1.06 -11.92
C GLN A 98 9.30 1.84 -10.99
N LEU A 99 7.99 1.84 -11.25
CA LEU A 99 6.98 2.46 -10.39
C LEU A 99 7.05 1.93 -8.95
N THR A 100 7.09 0.60 -8.78
CA THR A 100 7.17 -0.03 -7.45
C THR A 100 8.45 0.33 -6.71
N LYS A 101 9.59 0.37 -7.43
CA LYS A 101 10.87 0.79 -6.85
C LYS A 101 10.80 2.22 -6.31
N ASP A 102 10.29 3.16 -7.13
CA ASP A 102 10.23 4.57 -6.75
C ASP A 102 9.16 4.81 -5.68
N LEU A 103 8.03 4.10 -5.75
CA LEU A 103 7.00 4.11 -4.71
C LEU A 103 7.53 3.61 -3.37
N PHE A 104 8.28 2.51 -3.35
CA PHE A 104 8.93 2.02 -2.13
C PHE A 104 9.89 3.05 -1.55
N LYS A 105 10.76 3.63 -2.40
CA LYS A 105 11.67 4.70 -1.98
C LYS A 105 10.91 5.89 -1.39
N LYS A 106 9.80 6.29 -2.02
CA LYS A 106 8.95 7.39 -1.56
C LYS A 106 8.30 7.07 -0.21
N ILE A 107 7.74 5.86 -0.04
CA ILE A 107 7.13 5.41 1.22
C ILE A 107 8.14 5.41 2.37
N MET A 108 9.37 4.94 2.12
CA MET A 108 10.44 4.96 3.14
C MET A 108 10.90 6.37 3.50
N GLY A 109 10.73 7.33 2.60
CA GLY A 109 11.05 8.74 2.84
C GLY A 109 9.89 9.59 3.34
N LEU A 110 8.70 9.05 3.60
CA LEU A 110 7.58 9.81 4.16
C LEU A 110 7.86 10.22 5.61
N SER A 111 7.38 11.39 5.98
CA SER A 111 7.34 11.84 7.39
C SER A 111 6.50 10.87 8.25
N LYS A 112 6.70 10.90 9.56
CA LYS A 112 5.88 10.13 10.50
C LYS A 112 4.40 10.55 10.39
N GLU A 113 4.13 11.83 10.29
CA GLU A 113 2.79 12.39 10.12
C GLU A 113 2.07 11.83 8.89
N ASP A 114 2.72 11.85 7.72
CA ASP A 114 2.14 11.34 6.48
C ASP A 114 1.91 9.83 6.52
N ARG A 115 2.81 9.07 7.18
CA ARG A 115 2.64 7.63 7.37
C ARG A 115 1.45 7.29 8.27
N ASP A 116 1.22 8.07 9.31
CA ASP A 116 0.09 7.87 10.23
C ASP A 116 -1.24 8.22 9.55
N GLN A 117 -1.29 9.29 8.73
CA GLN A 117 -2.45 9.62 7.91
C GLN A 117 -2.79 8.53 6.88
N LEU A 118 -1.78 7.99 6.20
CA LEU A 118 -1.98 7.00 5.13
C LEU A 118 -2.15 5.57 5.63
N THR A 119 -1.78 5.28 6.86
CA THR A 119 -1.73 3.96 7.52
C THR A 119 -0.82 2.93 6.81
N THR A 120 -0.12 2.10 7.57
CA THR A 120 0.78 1.07 7.04
C THR A 120 0.06 0.06 6.14
N SER A 121 -1.14 -0.36 6.52
CA SER A 121 -1.94 -1.32 5.75
C SER A 121 -2.31 -0.78 4.36
N SER A 122 -2.69 0.50 4.28
CA SER A 122 -2.98 1.18 3.02
C SER A 122 -1.73 1.31 2.14
N LEU A 123 -0.56 1.65 2.72
CA LEU A 123 0.70 1.74 1.99
C LEU A 123 1.15 0.39 1.41
N VAL A 124 0.98 -0.70 2.15
CA VAL A 124 1.24 -2.07 1.66
C VAL A 124 0.31 -2.42 0.50
N THR A 125 -0.99 -2.10 0.60
CA THR A 125 -1.96 -2.32 -0.48
C THR A 125 -1.58 -1.55 -1.74
N ARG A 126 -1.14 -0.28 -1.61
CA ARG A 126 -0.68 0.54 -2.73
C ARG A 126 0.57 -0.03 -3.40
N LEU A 127 1.51 -0.57 -2.60
CA LEU A 127 2.75 -1.17 -3.10
C LEU A 127 2.54 -2.51 -3.81
N THR A 128 1.50 -3.26 -3.46
CA THR A 128 1.22 -4.61 -3.97
C THR A 128 0.03 -4.64 -4.93
N SER A 129 -1.18 -4.57 -4.40
CA SER A 129 -2.41 -4.70 -5.16
C SER A 129 -2.60 -3.58 -6.20
N ASP A 130 -2.36 -2.31 -5.83
CA ASP A 130 -2.58 -1.19 -6.74
C ASP A 130 -1.56 -1.16 -7.88
N THR A 131 -0.29 -1.50 -7.61
CA THR A 131 0.72 -1.63 -8.68
C THR A 131 0.38 -2.76 -9.64
N TYR A 132 -0.15 -3.89 -9.13
CA TYR A 132 -0.60 -5.00 -9.97
C TYR A 132 -1.81 -4.63 -10.84
N GLN A 133 -2.78 -3.86 -10.29
CA GLN A 133 -3.92 -3.37 -11.08
C GLN A 133 -3.47 -2.44 -12.21
N ILE A 134 -2.49 -1.56 -11.96
CA ILE A 134 -1.91 -0.71 -12.99
C ILE A 134 -1.21 -1.56 -14.06
N GLN A 135 -0.42 -2.57 -13.68
CA GLN A 135 0.23 -3.49 -14.60
C GLN A 135 -0.78 -4.17 -15.52
N THR A 136 -1.85 -4.70 -14.93
CA THR A 136 -2.91 -5.40 -15.66
C THR A 136 -3.61 -4.47 -16.64
N GLY A 137 -3.95 -3.24 -16.21
CA GLY A 137 -4.57 -2.27 -17.09
C GLY A 137 -3.68 -1.83 -18.25
N ILE A 138 -2.39 -1.58 -17.99
CA ILE A 138 -1.42 -1.26 -19.06
C ILE A 138 -1.32 -2.43 -20.06
N ASN A 139 -1.19 -3.66 -19.57
CA ASN A 139 -1.11 -4.83 -20.43
C ASN A 139 -2.35 -4.98 -21.31
N GLN A 140 -3.55 -4.86 -20.72
CA GLN A 140 -4.80 -4.95 -21.46
C GLN A 140 -4.98 -3.77 -22.44
N PHE A 141 -4.60 -2.56 -22.03
CA PHE A 141 -4.63 -1.39 -22.90
C PHE A 141 -3.77 -1.61 -24.16
N LEU A 142 -2.52 -2.01 -23.99
CA LEU A 142 -1.59 -2.24 -25.12
C LEU A 142 -2.06 -3.36 -26.06
N ARG A 143 -2.85 -4.33 -25.55
CA ARG A 143 -3.32 -5.47 -26.33
C ARG A 143 -4.65 -5.26 -27.00
N LEU A 144 -5.60 -4.57 -26.37
CA LEU A 144 -6.99 -4.54 -26.79
C LEU A 144 -7.44 -3.18 -27.31
N PHE A 145 -6.84 -2.08 -26.81
CA PHE A 145 -7.32 -0.73 -27.12
C PHE A 145 -7.29 -0.38 -28.61
N LEU A 146 -6.24 -0.78 -29.34
CA LEU A 146 -6.16 -0.57 -30.77
C LEU A 146 -6.75 -1.73 -31.58
N ARG A 147 -6.61 -2.97 -31.09
CA ARG A 147 -7.08 -4.17 -31.79
C ARG A 147 -8.59 -4.18 -31.98
N ALA A 148 -9.35 -3.94 -30.92
CA ALA A 148 -10.80 -4.05 -30.97
C ALA A 148 -11.46 -3.05 -31.94
N PRO A 149 -11.13 -1.73 -31.93
CA PRO A 149 -11.64 -0.82 -32.94
C PRO A 149 -11.27 -1.22 -34.36
N ILE A 150 -10.05 -1.68 -34.60
CA ILE A 150 -9.60 -2.07 -35.95
C ILE A 150 -10.35 -3.29 -36.45
N ILE A 151 -10.61 -4.29 -35.63
CA ILE A 151 -11.43 -5.44 -36.05
C ILE A 151 -12.87 -5.00 -36.30
N VAL A 152 -13.48 -4.20 -35.41
CA VAL A 152 -14.88 -3.77 -35.59
C VAL A 152 -15.02 -2.92 -36.83
N PHE A 153 -14.22 -1.85 -36.98
CA PHE A 153 -14.31 -0.99 -38.18
C PHE A 153 -13.82 -1.70 -39.44
N GLY A 154 -12.75 -2.53 -39.31
CA GLY A 154 -12.26 -3.33 -40.42
C GLY A 154 -13.28 -4.35 -40.91
N ALA A 155 -13.97 -5.05 -40.00
CA ALA A 155 -15.05 -5.98 -40.39
C ALA A 155 -16.23 -5.25 -41.04
N ILE A 156 -16.60 -4.04 -40.59
CA ILE A 156 -17.63 -3.18 -41.21
C ILE A 156 -17.18 -2.75 -42.60
N ILE A 157 -15.93 -2.30 -42.76
CA ILE A 157 -15.40 -1.91 -44.08
C ILE A 157 -15.37 -3.10 -45.02
N MET A 158 -14.92 -4.27 -44.57
CA MET A 158 -14.89 -5.49 -45.38
C MET A 158 -16.32 -5.96 -45.74
N ALA A 159 -17.26 -5.88 -44.82
CA ALA A 159 -18.66 -6.15 -45.10
C ALA A 159 -19.23 -5.16 -46.14
N PHE A 160 -18.86 -3.87 -46.09
CA PHE A 160 -19.27 -2.86 -47.04
C PHE A 160 -18.75 -3.14 -48.47
N THR A 161 -17.53 -3.67 -48.60
CA THR A 161 -17.01 -4.07 -49.93
C THR A 161 -17.73 -5.27 -50.50
N ILE A 162 -18.36 -6.13 -49.69
CA ILE A 162 -19.14 -7.27 -50.11
C ILE A 162 -20.57 -6.85 -50.47
N SER A 163 -21.26 -6.19 -49.54
CA SER A 163 -22.63 -5.70 -49.74
C SER A 163 -22.90 -4.46 -48.87
N PRO A 164 -22.97 -3.25 -49.51
CA PRO A 164 -23.30 -2.03 -48.77
C PRO A 164 -24.67 -2.10 -48.06
N LYS A 165 -25.63 -2.79 -48.69
CA LYS A 165 -26.99 -2.95 -48.16
C LYS A 165 -27.01 -3.75 -46.86
N MET A 166 -26.30 -4.88 -46.80
CA MET A 166 -26.25 -5.74 -45.62
C MET A 166 -25.37 -5.15 -44.53
N THR A 167 -24.45 -4.24 -44.85
CA THR A 167 -23.63 -3.53 -43.86
C THR A 167 -24.45 -2.63 -42.95
N ILE A 168 -25.64 -2.16 -43.44
CA ILE A 168 -26.57 -1.39 -42.59
C ILE A 168 -27.04 -2.24 -41.41
N ASP A 169 -27.29 -3.53 -41.60
CA ASP A 169 -27.71 -4.45 -40.54
C ASP A 169 -26.61 -4.57 -39.48
N PHE A 170 -25.32 -4.57 -39.88
CA PHE A 170 -24.19 -4.59 -38.91
C PHE A 170 -24.10 -3.28 -38.13
N LEU A 171 -24.27 -2.14 -38.77
CA LEU A 171 -24.28 -0.84 -38.10
C LEU A 171 -25.44 -0.75 -37.12
N LEU A 172 -26.62 -1.18 -37.52
CA LEU A 172 -27.80 -1.22 -36.64
C LEU A 172 -27.56 -2.16 -35.43
N MET A 173 -27.02 -3.33 -35.67
CA MET A 173 -26.64 -4.28 -34.60
C MET A 173 -25.67 -3.62 -33.60
N VAL A 174 -24.60 -2.99 -34.09
CA VAL A 174 -23.61 -2.35 -33.21
C VAL A 174 -24.24 -1.24 -32.36
N VAL A 175 -25.13 -0.41 -32.97
CA VAL A 175 -25.84 0.64 -32.24
C VAL A 175 -26.78 0.07 -31.19
N ILE A 176 -27.54 -0.97 -31.52
CA ILE A 176 -28.43 -1.64 -30.55
C ILE A 176 -27.63 -2.28 -29.40
N LEU A 177 -26.53 -2.98 -29.73
CA LEU A 177 -25.66 -3.58 -28.68
C LEU A 177 -25.08 -2.51 -27.78
N PHE A 178 -24.61 -1.38 -28.33
CA PHE A 178 -24.12 -0.27 -27.55
C PHE A 178 -25.20 0.31 -26.63
N ALA A 179 -26.42 0.49 -27.14
CA ALA A 179 -27.56 0.96 -26.37
C ALA A 179 -27.91 0.00 -25.22
N ILE A 180 -27.90 -1.32 -25.46
CA ILE A 180 -28.12 -2.33 -24.42
C ILE A 180 -27.05 -2.22 -23.33
N VAL A 181 -25.76 -2.22 -23.69
CA VAL A 181 -24.64 -2.13 -22.74
C VAL A 181 -24.71 -0.83 -21.95
N PHE A 182 -24.97 0.29 -22.62
CA PHE A 182 -25.09 1.60 -21.96
C PHE A 182 -26.26 1.64 -20.96
N THR A 183 -27.43 1.18 -21.36
CA THR A 183 -28.64 1.14 -20.50
C THR A 183 -28.43 0.22 -19.32
N MET A 184 -27.90 -1.00 -19.54
CA MET A 184 -27.62 -1.95 -18.47
C MET A 184 -26.56 -1.43 -17.51
N SER A 185 -25.51 -0.79 -18.01
CA SER A 185 -24.49 -0.17 -17.17
C SER A 185 -25.09 0.94 -16.30
N HIS A 186 -25.97 1.78 -16.86
CA HIS A 186 -26.62 2.86 -16.13
C HIS A 186 -27.56 2.32 -15.02
N LEU A 187 -28.26 1.22 -15.26
CA LEU A 187 -29.15 0.59 -14.30
C LEU A 187 -28.38 -0.20 -13.21
N LEU A 188 -27.28 -0.85 -13.57
CA LEU A 188 -26.50 -1.70 -12.65
C LEU A 188 -25.56 -0.90 -11.75
N ASN A 189 -24.98 0.20 -12.23
CA ASN A 189 -24.01 0.97 -11.45
C ASN A 189 -24.51 1.41 -10.07
N PRO A 190 -25.72 1.95 -9.90
CA PRO A 190 -26.22 2.33 -8.57
C PRO A 190 -26.47 1.12 -7.68
N ILE A 191 -26.83 -0.05 -8.24
CA ILE A 191 -27.02 -1.29 -7.46
C ILE A 191 -25.67 -1.80 -6.98
N TYR A 192 -24.64 -1.82 -7.83
CA TYR A 192 -23.29 -2.21 -7.43
C TYR A 192 -22.68 -1.26 -6.38
N ALA A 193 -23.01 0.04 -6.43
CA ALA A 193 -22.61 0.97 -5.38
C ALA A 193 -23.22 0.61 -4.02
N LYS A 194 -24.53 0.25 -3.98
CA LYS A 194 -25.19 -0.23 -2.76
C LYS A 194 -24.64 -1.57 -2.27
N ILE A 195 -24.36 -2.51 -3.18
CA ILE A 195 -23.72 -3.79 -2.84
C ILE A 195 -22.36 -3.54 -2.16
N ARG A 196 -21.56 -2.62 -2.67
CA ARG A 196 -20.26 -2.25 -2.06
C ARG A 196 -20.46 -1.73 -0.64
N GLN A 197 -21.41 -0.83 -0.41
CA GLN A 197 -21.72 -0.32 0.92
C GLN A 197 -22.18 -1.43 1.88
N ALA A 198 -23.03 -2.35 1.41
CA ALA A 198 -23.48 -3.49 2.20
C ALA A 198 -22.32 -4.45 2.51
N THR A 199 -21.41 -4.69 1.55
CA THR A 199 -20.18 -5.47 1.77
C THR A 199 -19.30 -4.84 2.83
N ASP A 200 -19.06 -3.53 2.76
CA ASP A 200 -18.23 -2.79 3.73
C ASP A 200 -18.87 -2.87 5.13
N ARG A 201 -20.21 -2.79 5.22
CA ARG A 201 -20.93 -2.96 6.49
C ARG A 201 -20.73 -4.36 7.08
N ILE A 202 -20.88 -5.43 6.29
CA ILE A 202 -20.67 -6.82 6.73
C ILE A 202 -19.22 -7.03 7.18
N VAL A 203 -18.23 -6.56 6.41
CA VAL A 203 -16.81 -6.69 6.75
C VAL A 203 -16.48 -5.99 8.05
N ASN A 204 -16.98 -4.76 8.26
CA ASN A 204 -16.73 -4.01 9.49
C ASN A 204 -17.42 -4.66 10.68
N MET A 205 -18.67 -5.12 10.54
CA MET A 205 -19.42 -5.86 11.56
C MET A 205 -18.68 -7.15 11.95
N THR A 206 -18.28 -7.97 10.97
CA THR A 206 -17.55 -9.21 11.21
C THR A 206 -16.22 -8.94 11.93
N ARG A 207 -15.51 -7.86 11.55
CA ARG A 207 -14.27 -7.47 12.25
C ARG A 207 -14.54 -7.12 13.71
N GLN A 208 -15.53 -6.27 13.98
CA GLN A 208 -15.89 -5.88 15.35
C GLN A 208 -16.33 -7.09 16.18
N GLN A 209 -17.12 -8.00 15.61
CA GLN A 209 -17.57 -9.23 16.29
C GLN A 209 -16.40 -10.17 16.60
N LEU A 210 -15.45 -10.33 15.68
CA LEU A 210 -14.27 -11.18 15.91
C LEU A 210 -13.31 -10.57 16.95
N GLU A 211 -13.08 -9.25 16.89
CA GLU A 211 -12.26 -8.55 17.88
C GLU A 211 -12.94 -8.53 19.25
N GLY A 212 -14.27 -8.35 19.29
CA GLY A 212 -15.10 -8.30 20.50
C GLY A 212 -15.66 -9.64 20.98
N VAL A 213 -15.28 -10.79 20.38
CA VAL A 213 -15.93 -12.09 20.66
C VAL A 213 -15.93 -12.49 22.15
N ARG A 214 -14.90 -12.12 22.90
CA ARG A 214 -14.85 -12.38 24.34
C ARG A 214 -15.89 -11.58 25.12
N VAL A 215 -16.10 -10.33 24.72
CA VAL A 215 -17.09 -9.44 25.33
C VAL A 215 -18.51 -9.91 24.99
N ILE A 216 -18.78 -10.20 23.70
CA ILE A 216 -20.06 -10.71 23.21
C ILE A 216 -20.48 -11.97 23.99
N ARG A 217 -19.53 -12.92 24.16
CA ARG A 217 -19.78 -14.15 24.94
C ARG A 217 -19.96 -13.87 26.44
N ALA A 218 -19.14 -13.00 27.02
CA ALA A 218 -19.25 -12.67 28.44
C ALA A 218 -20.57 -12.00 28.81
N PHE A 219 -21.16 -11.21 27.90
CA PHE A 219 -22.45 -10.55 28.09
C PHE A 219 -23.64 -11.34 27.52
N GLY A 220 -23.40 -12.55 26.99
CA GLY A 220 -24.50 -13.40 26.47
C GLY A 220 -25.19 -12.85 25.21
N GLN A 221 -24.53 -11.95 24.44
CA GLN A 221 -25.13 -11.25 23.30
C GLN A 221 -24.97 -11.99 21.96
N VAL A 222 -24.57 -13.27 21.97
CA VAL A 222 -24.32 -14.04 20.74
C VAL A 222 -25.53 -14.07 19.82
N ALA A 223 -26.73 -14.33 20.38
CA ALA A 223 -27.95 -14.41 19.59
C ALA A 223 -28.37 -13.06 18.97
N ALA A 224 -28.13 -11.95 19.66
CA ALA A 224 -28.43 -10.60 19.15
C ALA A 224 -27.47 -10.25 17.98
N GLU A 225 -26.19 -10.54 18.13
CA GLU A 225 -25.17 -10.32 17.08
C GLU A 225 -25.42 -11.22 15.85
N GLU A 226 -25.83 -12.48 16.05
CA GLU A 226 -26.23 -13.38 14.96
C GLU A 226 -27.43 -12.84 14.20
N GLN A 227 -28.42 -12.28 14.90
CA GLN A 227 -29.60 -11.69 14.28
C GLN A 227 -29.28 -10.43 13.49
N GLU A 228 -28.39 -9.56 14.02
CA GLU A 228 -27.95 -8.36 13.32
C GLU A 228 -27.13 -8.71 12.06
N PHE A 229 -26.23 -9.69 12.18
CA PHE A 229 -25.48 -10.19 11.03
C PHE A 229 -26.40 -10.80 9.97
N ALA A 230 -27.37 -11.61 10.38
CA ALA A 230 -28.35 -12.23 9.47
C ALA A 230 -29.16 -11.16 8.70
N ALA A 231 -29.58 -10.08 9.38
CA ALA A 231 -30.31 -8.99 8.74
C ALA A 231 -29.42 -8.26 7.71
N ALA A 232 -28.19 -7.91 8.07
CA ALA A 232 -27.25 -7.27 7.15
C ALA A 232 -26.89 -8.17 5.95
N ASN A 233 -26.74 -9.48 6.19
CA ASN A 233 -26.49 -10.46 5.14
C ASN A 233 -27.71 -10.65 4.22
N GLN A 234 -28.93 -10.56 4.76
CA GLN A 234 -30.13 -10.59 3.94
C GLN A 234 -30.23 -9.37 3.01
N ASP A 235 -30.00 -8.15 3.54
CA ASP A 235 -29.96 -6.92 2.74
C ASP A 235 -28.94 -7.02 1.59
N TYR A 236 -27.75 -7.54 1.89
CA TYR A 236 -26.69 -7.77 0.89
C TYR A 236 -27.14 -8.79 -0.16
N THR A 237 -27.75 -9.90 0.27
CA THR A 237 -28.24 -10.97 -0.59
C THR A 237 -29.33 -10.46 -1.53
N ASP A 238 -30.28 -9.66 -1.03
CA ASP A 238 -31.35 -9.08 -1.84
C ASP A 238 -30.81 -8.12 -2.93
N LEU A 239 -29.79 -7.33 -2.58
CA LEU A 239 -29.10 -6.47 -3.55
C LEU A 239 -28.34 -7.30 -4.61
N GLN A 240 -27.68 -8.38 -4.19
CA GLN A 240 -26.99 -9.31 -5.10
C GLN A 240 -27.97 -10.00 -6.05
N ILE A 241 -29.11 -10.46 -5.55
CA ILE A 241 -30.16 -11.08 -6.36
C ILE A 241 -30.71 -10.07 -7.38
N LYS A 242 -31.00 -8.82 -6.96
CA LYS A 242 -31.45 -7.76 -7.87
C LYS A 242 -30.43 -7.46 -8.96
N ALA A 243 -29.15 -7.35 -8.59
CA ALA A 243 -28.07 -7.18 -9.58
C ALA A 243 -27.96 -8.40 -10.50
N GLY A 244 -28.05 -9.61 -9.93
CA GLY A 244 -28.03 -10.87 -10.66
C GLY A 244 -29.14 -10.97 -11.69
N HIS A 245 -30.39 -10.69 -11.31
CA HIS A 245 -31.54 -10.69 -12.22
C HIS A 245 -31.34 -9.72 -13.38
N LEU A 246 -30.89 -8.49 -13.08
CA LEU A 246 -30.69 -7.49 -14.13
C LEU A 246 -29.49 -7.81 -15.01
N SER A 247 -28.36 -8.25 -14.44
CA SER A 247 -27.17 -8.61 -15.20
C SER A 247 -27.37 -9.86 -16.05
N SER A 248 -28.17 -10.82 -15.59
CA SER A 248 -28.48 -12.04 -16.36
C SER A 248 -29.21 -11.75 -17.66
N LEU A 249 -29.91 -10.62 -17.80
CA LEU A 249 -30.57 -10.20 -19.02
C LEU A 249 -29.59 -9.73 -20.12
N VAL A 250 -28.40 -9.31 -19.76
CA VAL A 250 -27.42 -8.78 -20.73
C VAL A 250 -27.08 -9.83 -21.79
N THR A 251 -26.76 -11.02 -21.37
CA THR A 251 -26.37 -12.12 -22.28
C THR A 251 -27.50 -12.55 -23.23
N PRO A 252 -28.72 -12.87 -22.75
CA PRO A 252 -29.83 -13.20 -23.65
C PRO A 252 -30.20 -12.07 -24.63
N LEU A 253 -30.23 -10.82 -24.15
CA LEU A 253 -30.51 -9.68 -25.04
C LEU A 253 -29.41 -9.50 -26.11
N THR A 254 -28.16 -9.66 -25.75
CA THR A 254 -27.04 -9.63 -26.69
C THR A 254 -27.17 -10.74 -27.73
N TYR A 255 -27.44 -11.98 -27.31
CA TYR A 255 -27.64 -13.10 -28.22
C TYR A 255 -28.87 -12.95 -29.10
N LEU A 256 -29.96 -12.37 -28.58
CA LEU A 256 -31.17 -12.10 -29.35
C LEU A 256 -30.88 -11.12 -30.51
N VAL A 257 -30.15 -10.03 -30.22
CA VAL A 257 -29.79 -9.04 -31.27
C VAL A 257 -28.84 -9.66 -32.28
N VAL A 258 -27.82 -10.37 -31.84
CA VAL A 258 -26.82 -10.97 -32.74
C VAL A 258 -27.42 -12.07 -33.59
N ASN A 259 -28.17 -13.01 -33.00
CA ASN A 259 -28.81 -14.09 -33.76
C ASN A 259 -29.94 -13.55 -34.63
N GLY A 260 -30.67 -12.54 -34.17
CA GLY A 260 -31.67 -11.84 -34.99
C GLY A 260 -31.00 -11.20 -36.21
N THR A 261 -29.90 -10.50 -36.05
CA THR A 261 -29.13 -9.93 -37.17
C THR A 261 -28.55 -11.03 -38.06
N LEU A 262 -28.05 -12.12 -37.46
CA LEU A 262 -27.56 -13.28 -38.21
C LEU A 262 -28.67 -13.87 -39.14
N ILE A 263 -29.86 -14.08 -38.60
CA ILE A 263 -31.03 -14.58 -39.35
C ILE A 263 -31.37 -13.60 -40.49
N LEU A 264 -31.39 -12.27 -40.20
CA LEU A 264 -31.65 -11.25 -41.23
C LEU A 264 -30.59 -11.29 -42.33
N VAL A 265 -29.32 -11.35 -41.99
CA VAL A 265 -28.19 -11.44 -42.92
C VAL A 265 -28.30 -12.68 -43.81
N ILE A 266 -28.61 -13.85 -43.20
CA ILE A 266 -28.78 -15.10 -43.95
C ILE A 266 -30.02 -15.01 -44.88
N TRP A 267 -31.15 -14.50 -44.39
CA TRP A 267 -32.37 -14.36 -45.17
C TRP A 267 -32.20 -13.39 -46.34
N GLN A 268 -31.69 -12.17 -46.09
CA GLN A 268 -31.41 -11.20 -47.14
C GLN A 268 -30.34 -11.72 -48.11
N GLY A 269 -29.27 -12.34 -47.56
CA GLY A 269 -28.19 -12.94 -48.35
C GLY A 269 -28.71 -14.02 -49.31
N ASN A 270 -29.63 -14.89 -48.86
CA ASN A 270 -30.24 -15.88 -49.72
C ASN A 270 -31.07 -15.24 -50.88
N LEU A 271 -31.78 -14.13 -50.57
CA LEU A 271 -32.51 -13.38 -51.61
C LEU A 271 -31.57 -12.71 -52.64
N GLU A 272 -30.45 -12.17 -52.18
CA GLU A 272 -29.44 -11.55 -53.07
C GLU A 272 -28.66 -12.62 -53.86
N ILE A 273 -28.45 -13.81 -53.34
CA ILE A 273 -27.89 -14.97 -54.06
C ILE A 273 -28.84 -15.40 -55.18
N GLY A 274 -30.14 -15.52 -54.88
CA GLY A 274 -31.15 -15.85 -55.91
C GLY A 274 -31.26 -14.82 -57.04
N ARG A 275 -30.84 -13.56 -56.80
CA ARG A 275 -30.75 -12.50 -57.80
C ARG A 275 -29.40 -12.42 -58.54
N GLY A 276 -28.43 -13.28 -58.16
CA GLY A 276 -27.07 -13.26 -58.70
C GLY A 276 -26.20 -12.09 -58.24
N LEU A 277 -26.61 -11.35 -57.19
CA LEU A 277 -25.91 -10.17 -56.67
C LEU A 277 -24.91 -10.53 -55.53
N LEU A 278 -25.05 -11.67 -54.94
CA LEU A 278 -24.17 -12.16 -53.85
C LEU A 278 -23.83 -13.65 -54.10
N SER A 279 -22.65 -14.08 -53.69
CA SER A 279 -22.26 -15.49 -53.72
C SER A 279 -22.42 -16.17 -52.33
N GLN A 280 -22.44 -17.50 -52.32
CA GLN A 280 -22.56 -18.25 -51.06
C GLN A 280 -21.34 -18.04 -50.14
N GLY A 281 -20.13 -18.01 -50.68
CA GLY A 281 -18.91 -17.75 -49.91
C GLY A 281 -18.88 -16.32 -49.36
N MET A 282 -19.36 -15.33 -50.11
CA MET A 282 -19.46 -13.96 -49.58
C MET A 282 -20.47 -13.85 -48.44
N LEU A 283 -21.58 -14.62 -48.45
CA LEU A 283 -22.51 -14.70 -47.35
C LEU A 283 -21.82 -15.29 -46.10
N ILE A 284 -21.02 -16.36 -46.25
CA ILE A 284 -20.24 -16.97 -45.19
C ILE A 284 -19.24 -15.95 -44.59
N ALA A 285 -18.59 -15.14 -45.43
CA ALA A 285 -17.69 -14.09 -44.95
C ALA A 285 -18.42 -13.03 -44.12
N LEU A 286 -19.60 -12.58 -44.53
CA LEU A 286 -20.44 -11.64 -43.79
C LEU A 286 -20.81 -12.19 -42.41
N VAL A 287 -21.22 -13.45 -42.33
CA VAL A 287 -21.50 -14.14 -41.04
C VAL A 287 -20.28 -14.16 -40.12
N ASN A 288 -19.09 -14.47 -40.64
CA ASN A 288 -17.87 -14.46 -39.87
C ASN A 288 -17.52 -13.05 -39.36
N TYR A 289 -17.66 -12.00 -40.18
CA TYR A 289 -17.41 -10.62 -39.72
C TYR A 289 -18.38 -10.21 -38.61
N LEU A 290 -19.66 -10.61 -38.70
CA LEU A 290 -20.64 -10.36 -37.64
C LEU A 290 -20.21 -10.99 -36.32
N LEU A 291 -19.76 -12.24 -36.32
CA LEU A 291 -19.28 -12.94 -35.12
C LEU A 291 -17.98 -12.36 -34.55
N GLN A 292 -17.08 -11.87 -35.43
CA GLN A 292 -15.87 -11.16 -34.99
C GLN A 292 -16.23 -9.85 -34.29
N ILE A 293 -17.14 -9.03 -34.82
CA ILE A 293 -17.61 -7.79 -34.19
C ILE A 293 -18.16 -8.08 -32.79
N LEU A 294 -19.01 -9.10 -32.63
CA LEU A 294 -19.56 -9.49 -31.34
C LEU A 294 -18.45 -9.81 -30.33
N THR A 295 -17.51 -10.65 -30.74
CA THR A 295 -16.42 -11.10 -29.86
C THR A 295 -15.56 -9.92 -29.38
N GLU A 296 -15.25 -8.98 -30.24
CA GLU A 296 -14.44 -7.80 -29.88
C GLU A 296 -15.22 -6.80 -29.02
N LEU A 297 -16.51 -6.61 -29.23
CA LEU A 297 -17.35 -5.76 -28.36
C LEU A 297 -17.42 -6.30 -26.93
N LEU A 298 -17.53 -7.62 -26.76
CA LEU A 298 -17.48 -8.25 -25.43
C LEU A 298 -16.12 -8.04 -24.74
N LYS A 299 -15.01 -8.16 -25.48
CA LYS A 299 -13.65 -7.88 -24.93
C LYS A 299 -13.47 -6.41 -24.53
N MET A 300 -14.07 -5.47 -25.27
CA MET A 300 -14.01 -4.04 -24.93
C MET A 300 -14.68 -3.73 -23.58
N THR A 301 -15.77 -4.41 -23.24
CA THR A 301 -16.43 -4.24 -21.93
C THR A 301 -15.51 -4.60 -20.79
N MET A 302 -14.76 -5.70 -20.90
CA MET A 302 -13.74 -6.11 -19.89
C MET A 302 -12.59 -5.11 -19.80
N LEU A 303 -12.16 -4.54 -20.94
CA LEU A 303 -11.11 -3.52 -20.99
C LEU A 303 -11.51 -2.27 -20.20
N VAL A 304 -12.72 -1.76 -20.39
CA VAL A 304 -13.21 -0.56 -19.69
C VAL A 304 -13.19 -0.77 -18.17
N THR A 305 -13.64 -1.94 -17.69
CA THR A 305 -13.62 -2.28 -16.27
C THR A 305 -12.20 -2.31 -15.71
N SER A 306 -11.28 -2.97 -16.40
CA SER A 306 -9.88 -3.06 -15.98
C SER A 306 -9.18 -1.69 -15.97
N LEU A 307 -9.44 -0.85 -16.98
CA LEU A 307 -8.89 0.51 -17.03
C LEU A 307 -9.41 1.36 -15.87
N ASN A 308 -10.70 1.30 -15.55
CA ASN A 308 -11.26 2.04 -14.42
C ASN A 308 -10.59 1.65 -13.08
N GLN A 309 -10.37 0.36 -12.85
CA GLN A 309 -9.65 -0.10 -11.67
C GLN A 309 -8.20 0.42 -11.65
N SER A 310 -7.52 0.38 -12.79
CA SER A 310 -6.15 0.90 -12.93
C SER A 310 -6.08 2.41 -12.67
N PHE A 311 -7.06 3.20 -13.13
CA PHE A 311 -7.13 4.64 -12.86
C PHE A 311 -7.33 4.94 -11.38
N ILE A 312 -8.19 4.18 -10.68
CA ILE A 312 -8.41 4.33 -9.24
C ILE A 312 -7.11 4.01 -8.48
N SER A 313 -6.42 2.93 -8.84
CA SER A 313 -5.14 2.54 -8.25
C SER A 313 -4.04 3.56 -8.54
N ALA A 314 -3.98 4.08 -9.76
CA ALA A 314 -3.05 5.15 -10.14
C ALA A 314 -3.26 6.42 -9.31
N LYS A 315 -4.51 6.81 -9.07
CA LYS A 315 -4.84 7.95 -8.22
C LYS A 315 -4.32 7.76 -6.79
N ARG A 316 -4.57 6.58 -6.18
CA ARG A 316 -4.07 6.26 -4.82
C ARG A 316 -2.56 6.27 -4.72
N ILE A 317 -1.85 5.78 -5.73
CA ILE A 317 -0.38 5.81 -5.78
C ILE A 317 0.11 7.26 -5.93
N THR A 318 -0.55 8.07 -6.77
CA THR A 318 -0.17 9.48 -6.96
C THR A 318 -0.31 10.28 -5.67
N GLU A 319 -1.32 10.02 -4.83
CA GLU A 319 -1.46 10.63 -3.51
C GLU A 319 -0.21 10.44 -2.63
N VAL A 320 0.47 9.28 -2.72
CA VAL A 320 1.73 9.05 -2.00
C VAL A 320 2.87 9.89 -2.59
N PHE A 321 2.93 10.01 -3.92
CA PHE A 321 3.97 10.82 -4.58
C PHE A 321 3.80 12.33 -4.35
N GLU A 322 2.58 12.79 -4.08
CA GLU A 322 2.28 14.20 -3.79
C GLU A 322 2.68 14.62 -2.37
N LYS A 323 2.83 13.67 -1.45
CA LYS A 323 3.35 13.96 -0.11
C LYS A 323 4.83 14.34 -0.19
N ASP A 324 5.28 15.22 0.68
CA ASP A 324 6.69 15.59 0.74
C ASP A 324 7.53 14.44 1.31
N SER A 325 8.75 14.29 0.83
CA SER A 325 9.71 13.37 1.44
C SER A 325 10.46 14.11 2.52
N GLU A 326 10.62 13.47 3.66
CA GLU A 326 11.48 13.97 4.71
C GLU A 326 12.91 14.08 4.20
N ASN A 327 13.50 15.23 4.35
CA ASN A 327 14.86 15.48 3.90
C ASN A 327 15.79 15.60 5.12
N LEU A 328 16.62 14.60 5.31
CA LEU A 328 17.61 14.59 6.40
C LEU A 328 18.65 15.72 6.30
N ALA A 329 18.80 16.34 5.12
CA ALA A 329 19.65 17.51 4.93
C ALA A 329 18.94 18.84 5.25
N THR A 330 17.67 18.81 5.70
CA THR A 330 16.98 20.02 6.12
C THR A 330 17.77 20.73 7.23
N GLU A 331 18.15 21.97 6.98
CA GLU A 331 18.87 22.79 7.94
C GLU A 331 17.97 23.18 9.10
N LEU A 332 18.50 23.11 10.31
CA LEU A 332 17.84 23.51 11.55
C LEU A 332 18.35 24.86 12.01
N ILE A 333 17.52 25.57 12.75
CA ILE A 333 17.90 26.86 13.35
C ILE A 333 19.00 26.61 14.37
N GLN A 334 20.14 27.26 14.16
CA GLN A 334 21.29 27.12 15.03
C GLN A 334 21.11 27.96 16.31
N SER A 335 21.46 27.36 17.42
CA SER A 335 21.45 28.00 18.73
C SER A 335 22.57 27.45 19.62
N GLU A 336 22.89 28.15 20.68
CA GLU A 336 23.88 27.75 21.67
C GLU A 336 23.22 27.68 23.05
N SER A 337 23.63 26.69 23.86
CA SER A 337 23.14 26.53 25.23
C SER A 337 24.17 25.81 26.08
N ALA A 338 24.19 26.11 27.36
CA ALA A 338 24.93 25.34 28.35
C ALA A 338 24.25 24.00 28.67
N PHE A 339 22.96 23.88 28.44
CA PHE A 339 22.18 22.65 28.62
C PHE A 339 22.37 21.72 27.44
N ALA A 340 22.22 20.40 27.65
CA ALA A 340 22.19 19.42 26.58
C ALA A 340 20.79 19.33 25.93
N LEU A 341 19.73 19.53 26.73
CA LEU A 341 18.35 19.55 26.26
C LEU A 341 17.66 20.79 26.86
N ALA A 342 17.00 21.57 26.01
CA ALA A 342 16.21 22.72 26.44
C ALA A 342 14.83 22.68 25.74
N VAL A 343 13.80 22.73 26.57
CA VAL A 343 12.39 22.82 26.13
C VAL A 343 11.81 24.08 26.77
N LYS A 344 11.21 24.96 25.94
CA LYS A 344 10.66 26.24 26.40
C LYS A 344 9.25 26.42 25.88
N ASP A 345 8.30 26.51 26.80
CA ASP A 345 6.88 26.80 26.55
C ASP A 345 6.30 25.96 25.38
N MET A 346 6.67 24.68 25.34
CA MET A 346 6.39 23.80 24.20
C MET A 346 4.94 23.30 24.25
N THR A 347 4.21 23.51 23.14
CA THR A 347 2.86 22.99 22.93
C THR A 347 2.80 22.19 21.64
N PHE A 348 2.12 21.03 21.69
CA PHE A 348 1.97 20.14 20.55
C PHE A 348 0.59 19.50 20.49
N THR A 349 0.00 19.52 19.27
CA THR A 349 -1.29 18.90 18.93
C THR A 349 -1.09 17.96 17.73
N TYR A 350 -1.54 16.71 17.82
CA TYR A 350 -1.55 15.83 16.64
C TYR A 350 -2.52 16.34 15.57
N PRO A 351 -2.22 16.18 14.27
CA PRO A 351 -3.09 16.70 13.19
C PRO A 351 -4.54 16.20 13.23
N THR A 352 -4.77 15.04 13.84
CA THR A 352 -6.10 14.42 13.98
C THR A 352 -6.77 14.68 15.33
N ALA A 353 -6.10 15.36 16.27
CA ALA A 353 -6.61 15.67 17.60
C ALA A 353 -7.22 17.07 17.64
N ALA A 354 -8.26 17.24 18.46
CA ALA A 354 -8.89 18.54 18.69
C ALA A 354 -8.21 19.33 19.82
N GLU A 355 -7.51 18.63 20.73
CA GLU A 355 -6.88 19.25 21.91
C GLU A 355 -5.36 18.96 21.92
N PRO A 356 -4.56 19.84 22.53
CA PRO A 356 -3.12 19.64 22.69
C PRO A 356 -2.82 18.35 23.48
N SER A 357 -1.83 17.60 22.98
CA SER A 357 -1.31 16.41 23.68
C SER A 357 -0.20 16.76 24.68
N LEU A 358 0.46 17.90 24.47
CA LEU A 358 1.37 18.56 25.43
C LEU A 358 1.11 20.07 25.38
N SER A 359 1.09 20.72 26.55
CA SER A 359 0.81 22.15 26.69
C SER A 359 1.77 22.79 27.69
N HIS A 360 2.43 23.85 27.27
CA HIS A 360 3.28 24.70 28.10
C HIS A 360 4.35 23.90 28.89
N ILE A 361 5.08 23.03 28.18
CA ILE A 361 6.17 22.23 28.77
C ILE A 361 7.45 23.04 28.77
N ASP A 362 8.07 23.16 29.96
CA ASP A 362 9.29 23.96 30.16
C ASP A 362 10.27 23.23 31.09
N PHE A 363 11.43 22.80 30.59
CA PHE A 363 12.49 22.19 31.37
C PHE A 363 13.83 22.22 30.64
N SER A 364 14.92 22.02 31.39
CA SER A 364 16.26 21.89 30.83
C SER A 364 17.07 20.82 31.56
N VAL A 365 17.98 20.15 30.82
CA VAL A 365 18.79 19.03 31.29
C VAL A 365 20.24 19.27 30.89
N ASN A 366 21.21 19.04 31.80
CA ASN A 366 22.63 19.17 31.48
C ASN A 366 23.17 17.95 30.74
N ALA A 367 24.34 18.07 30.16
CA ALA A 367 25.02 16.94 29.52
C ALA A 367 25.41 15.90 30.58
N GLY A 368 25.09 14.62 30.29
CA GLY A 368 25.34 13.51 31.18
C GLY A 368 24.32 13.32 32.31
N ASP A 369 23.32 14.22 32.42
CA ASP A 369 22.25 14.06 33.42
C ASP A 369 21.32 12.90 33.07
N PHE A 370 20.73 12.32 34.11
CA PHE A 370 19.65 11.34 33.99
C PHE A 370 18.28 12.02 34.22
N LEU A 371 17.51 12.20 33.15
CA LEU A 371 16.13 12.67 33.19
C LEU A 371 15.15 11.51 33.32
N GLY A 372 14.38 11.49 34.39
CA GLY A 372 13.21 10.63 34.54
C GLY A 372 11.95 11.31 33.97
N VAL A 373 11.07 10.55 33.31
CA VAL A 373 9.75 11.05 32.89
C VAL A 373 8.67 10.12 33.39
N ILE A 374 7.73 10.64 34.18
CA ILE A 374 6.66 9.86 34.81
C ILE A 374 5.29 10.52 34.60
N GLY A 375 4.25 9.71 34.62
CA GLY A 375 2.86 10.16 34.53
C GLY A 375 1.92 9.02 34.19
N GLY A 376 0.64 9.23 34.33
CA GLY A 376 -0.41 8.26 33.99
C GLY A 376 -0.47 7.91 32.48
N THR A 377 -1.33 6.96 32.14
CA THR A 377 -1.65 6.69 30.73
C THR A 377 -2.34 7.94 30.12
N GLY A 378 -1.92 8.34 28.92
CA GLY A 378 -2.46 9.55 28.26
C GLY A 378 -1.86 10.87 28.78
N SER A 379 -0.80 10.85 29.61
CA SER A 379 -0.18 12.09 30.10
C SER A 379 0.75 12.79 29.10
N GLY A 380 1.00 12.24 27.90
CA GLY A 380 1.84 12.84 26.86
C GLY A 380 3.27 12.32 26.78
N LYS A 381 3.66 11.28 27.55
CA LYS A 381 5.03 10.72 27.56
C LYS A 381 5.52 10.27 26.19
N SER A 382 4.72 9.47 25.47
CA SER A 382 5.09 9.02 24.11
C SER A 382 5.15 10.16 23.12
N THR A 383 4.30 11.18 23.28
CA THR A 383 4.35 12.41 22.48
C THR A 383 5.66 13.15 22.69
N LEU A 384 6.13 13.24 23.94
CA LEU A 384 7.43 13.84 24.27
C LEU A 384 8.57 13.07 23.58
N VAL A 385 8.56 11.73 23.57
CA VAL A 385 9.55 10.92 22.86
C VAL A 385 9.54 11.21 21.36
N GLU A 386 8.37 11.28 20.74
CA GLU A 386 8.24 11.57 19.31
C GLU A 386 8.77 12.98 18.95
N LEU A 387 8.63 13.95 19.84
CA LEU A 387 9.20 15.29 19.69
C LEU A 387 10.72 15.26 19.91
N LEU A 388 11.23 14.60 20.96
CA LEU A 388 12.67 14.48 21.23
C LEU A 388 13.43 13.75 20.10
N THR A 389 12.79 12.80 19.43
CA THR A 389 13.34 12.11 18.25
C THR A 389 13.15 12.88 16.95
N HIS A 390 12.54 14.07 17.02
CA HIS A 390 12.18 14.92 15.88
C HIS A 390 11.37 14.15 14.80
N LEU A 391 10.46 13.28 15.23
CA LEU A 391 9.47 12.64 14.36
C LEU A 391 8.28 13.57 14.11
N TYR A 392 8.03 14.47 15.06
CA TYR A 392 7.14 15.61 14.97
C TYR A 392 7.86 16.87 15.44
N THR A 393 7.36 18.03 15.06
CA THR A 393 7.82 19.35 15.52
C THR A 393 6.74 20.04 16.32
N PRO A 394 7.06 20.74 17.43
CA PRO A 394 6.07 21.50 18.18
C PRO A 394 5.48 22.64 17.34
N GLN A 395 4.23 22.98 17.59
CA GLN A 395 3.57 24.12 16.95
C GLN A 395 3.91 25.44 17.64
N GLU A 396 4.09 25.42 18.98
CA GLU A 396 4.43 26.59 19.77
C GLU A 396 5.58 26.27 20.70
N GLY A 397 6.35 27.29 21.08
CA GLY A 397 7.53 27.15 21.90
C GLY A 397 8.73 26.61 21.14
N SER A 398 9.68 26.01 21.86
CA SER A 398 10.89 25.45 21.26
C SER A 398 11.37 24.20 21.98
N LEU A 399 11.95 23.28 21.20
CA LEU A 399 12.68 22.11 21.68
C LEU A 399 14.01 22.07 20.94
N ALA A 400 15.11 22.02 21.68
CA ALA A 400 16.45 21.95 21.12
C ALA A 400 17.36 21.03 21.94
N ILE A 401 18.25 20.33 21.23
CA ILE A 401 19.31 19.49 21.83
C ILE A 401 20.66 20.09 21.47
N PHE A 402 21.64 19.86 22.32
CA PHE A 402 22.97 20.45 22.17
C PHE A 402 24.04 19.41 22.50
N GLN A 403 25.15 19.49 21.78
CA GLN A 403 26.38 18.78 22.06
C GLN A 403 27.53 19.78 21.97
N ASN A 404 28.37 19.85 23.00
CA ASN A 404 29.42 20.86 23.08
C ASN A 404 28.90 22.29 22.87
N GLN A 405 27.75 22.62 23.48
CA GLN A 405 27.05 23.90 23.42
C GLN A 405 26.42 24.27 22.07
N HIS A 406 26.56 23.45 21.02
CA HIS A 406 26.00 23.72 19.70
C HIS A 406 24.80 22.81 19.41
N SER A 407 23.79 23.34 18.74
CA SER A 407 22.65 22.58 18.23
C SER A 407 23.02 21.84 16.94
N PRO A 408 22.32 20.75 16.58
CA PRO A 408 22.55 20.02 15.34
C PRO A 408 22.22 20.88 14.12
N LYS A 409 23.05 20.81 13.08
CA LYS A 409 22.90 21.63 11.88
C LYS A 409 21.78 21.15 10.97
N THR A 410 21.55 19.84 10.96
CA THR A 410 20.56 19.20 10.08
C THR A 410 19.70 18.21 10.86
N LEU A 411 18.55 17.86 10.28
CA LEU A 411 17.69 16.80 10.81
C LEU A 411 18.41 15.46 10.89
N GLY A 412 19.29 15.17 9.93
CA GLY A 412 20.11 13.95 9.94
C GLY A 412 21.09 13.92 11.11
N GLU A 413 21.69 15.06 11.43
CA GLU A 413 22.58 15.20 12.59
C GLU A 413 21.79 15.05 13.90
N TRP A 414 20.62 15.70 14.01
CA TRP A 414 19.73 15.51 15.17
C TRP A 414 19.45 14.02 15.43
N ARG A 415 19.05 13.29 14.39
CA ARG A 415 18.77 11.86 14.50
C ARG A 415 20.01 10.99 14.73
N SER A 416 21.20 11.49 14.40
CA SER A 416 22.44 10.81 14.76
C SER A 416 22.78 10.96 16.23
N TRP A 417 22.34 12.04 16.87
CA TRP A 417 22.60 12.33 18.28
C TRP A 417 21.60 11.66 19.23
N VAL A 418 20.44 11.23 18.76
CA VAL A 418 19.38 10.66 19.59
C VAL A 418 19.18 9.19 19.25
N ASN A 419 19.42 8.31 20.22
CA ASN A 419 19.01 6.92 20.16
C ASN A 419 17.74 6.71 20.97
N VAL A 420 16.80 5.94 20.44
CA VAL A 420 15.58 5.59 21.14
C VAL A 420 15.39 4.08 21.19
N VAL A 421 15.05 3.57 22.35
CA VAL A 421 14.56 2.21 22.57
C VAL A 421 13.05 2.31 22.77
N PRO A 422 12.25 1.87 21.79
CA PRO A 422 10.81 2.01 21.86
C PRO A 422 10.20 1.05 22.89
N GLN A 423 9.01 1.38 23.36
CA GLN A 423 8.25 0.55 24.29
C GLN A 423 8.07 -0.89 23.79
N LYS A 424 7.76 -1.06 22.52
CA LYS A 424 7.64 -2.37 21.88
C LYS A 424 8.96 -2.78 21.24
N ALA A 425 9.59 -3.82 21.79
CA ALA A 425 10.81 -4.38 21.24
C ALA A 425 10.56 -5.05 19.89
N GLU A 426 11.19 -4.53 18.84
CA GLU A 426 11.11 -5.08 17.48
C GLU A 426 12.49 -5.52 17.00
N LEU A 427 12.60 -6.82 16.65
CA LEU A 427 13.78 -7.40 16.03
C LEU A 427 13.47 -7.77 14.58
N PHE A 428 14.46 -7.58 13.71
CA PHE A 428 14.38 -7.93 12.30
C PHE A 428 14.90 -9.35 12.06
N GLN A 429 14.33 -10.03 11.11
CA GLN A 429 14.79 -11.33 10.68
C GLN A 429 16.25 -11.25 10.19
N GLY A 430 17.10 -12.14 10.68
CA GLY A 430 18.54 -12.17 10.37
C GLY A 430 19.31 -12.84 11.49
N THR A 431 20.38 -12.20 11.98
CA THR A 431 21.19 -12.63 13.12
C THR A 431 21.13 -11.60 14.27
N ILE A 432 21.60 -11.96 15.45
CA ILE A 432 21.77 -11.00 16.57
C ILE A 432 22.70 -9.89 16.10
N ARG A 433 23.86 -10.22 15.51
CA ARG A 433 24.81 -9.25 14.94
C ARG A 433 24.13 -8.26 14.01
N SER A 434 23.38 -8.75 13.00
CA SER A 434 22.70 -7.88 12.03
C SER A 434 21.66 -6.96 12.67
N ASN A 435 21.07 -7.35 13.78
CA ASN A 435 20.18 -6.52 14.57
C ASN A 435 20.93 -5.45 15.36
N LEU A 436 22.05 -5.78 15.97
CA LEU A 436 22.86 -4.85 16.80
C LEU A 436 23.48 -3.73 15.95
N ILE A 437 23.99 -4.04 14.75
CA ILE A 437 24.61 -3.05 13.85
C ILE A 437 23.62 -2.33 12.95
N LEU A 438 22.32 -2.49 13.16
CA LEU A 438 21.28 -1.89 12.32
C LEU A 438 21.43 -0.35 12.27
N GLY A 439 21.62 0.18 11.06
CA GLY A 439 21.75 1.63 10.80
C GLY A 439 23.16 2.19 11.04
N ILE A 440 24.13 1.36 11.42
CA ILE A 440 25.54 1.74 11.57
C ILE A 440 26.25 1.48 10.22
N ARG A 441 27.04 2.45 9.77
CA ARG A 441 27.79 2.34 8.49
C ARG A 441 29.25 1.92 8.69
N ASP A 442 29.78 2.19 9.88
CA ASP A 442 31.17 1.87 10.22
C ASP A 442 31.30 0.42 10.68
N GLU A 443 32.48 -0.14 10.56
CA GLU A 443 32.78 -1.48 11.09
C GLU A 443 32.75 -1.44 12.61
N VAL A 444 31.96 -2.31 13.22
CA VAL A 444 31.84 -2.49 14.66
C VAL A 444 32.54 -3.79 15.03
N SER A 445 33.48 -3.75 15.96
CA SER A 445 34.18 -4.93 16.45
C SER A 445 33.29 -5.82 17.32
N ASP A 446 33.59 -7.11 17.35
CA ASP A 446 32.85 -8.05 18.22
C ASP A 446 32.95 -7.65 19.71
N ASN A 447 34.08 -7.09 20.13
CA ASN A 447 34.26 -6.61 21.51
C ASN A 447 33.26 -5.48 21.85
N GLU A 448 32.98 -4.57 20.90
CA GLU A 448 31.99 -3.49 21.11
C GLU A 448 30.58 -4.05 21.18
N LEU A 449 30.26 -5.06 20.35
CA LEU A 449 28.97 -5.74 20.38
C LEU A 449 28.75 -6.46 21.71
N TRP A 450 29.75 -7.18 22.18
CA TRP A 450 29.69 -7.86 23.49
C TRP A 450 29.59 -6.87 24.64
N ARG A 451 30.36 -5.77 24.62
CA ARG A 451 30.22 -4.71 25.64
C ARG A 451 28.82 -4.14 25.71
N ALA A 452 28.19 -3.86 24.55
CA ALA A 452 26.81 -3.37 24.50
C ALA A 452 25.82 -4.43 25.04
N LEU A 453 26.07 -5.71 24.80
CA LEU A 453 25.26 -6.80 25.34
C LEU A 453 25.44 -6.94 26.87
N ASP A 454 26.67 -6.73 27.39
CA ASP A 454 26.95 -6.76 28.83
C ASP A 454 26.21 -5.63 29.55
N ILE A 455 26.32 -4.40 29.06
CA ILE A 455 25.56 -3.26 29.62
C ILE A 455 24.05 -3.53 29.57
N ALA A 456 23.55 -4.08 28.44
CA ALA A 456 22.14 -4.43 28.29
C ALA A 456 21.72 -5.69 29.06
N GLN A 457 22.60 -6.31 29.84
CA GLN A 457 22.38 -7.56 30.60
C GLN A 457 21.93 -8.72 29.68
N ALA A 458 22.48 -8.78 28.46
CA ALA A 458 22.08 -9.75 27.44
C ALA A 458 23.15 -10.79 27.09
N SER A 459 24.39 -10.60 27.53
CA SER A 459 25.54 -11.46 27.22
C SER A 459 25.33 -12.90 27.63
N ASP A 460 24.75 -13.16 28.81
CA ASP A 460 24.54 -14.51 29.35
C ASP A 460 23.74 -15.37 28.33
N PHE A 461 22.52 -14.96 28.00
CA PHE A 461 21.67 -15.75 27.12
C PHE A 461 22.13 -15.74 25.66
N VAL A 462 22.91 -14.72 25.22
CA VAL A 462 23.47 -14.68 23.84
C VAL A 462 24.64 -15.67 23.76
N SER A 463 25.50 -15.75 24.77
CA SER A 463 26.63 -16.68 24.79
C SER A 463 26.22 -18.15 24.80
N GLU A 464 25.05 -18.47 25.40
CA GLU A 464 24.47 -19.80 25.44
C GLU A 464 23.84 -20.24 24.12
N LYS A 465 23.55 -19.30 23.19
CA LYS A 465 22.95 -19.64 21.92
C LYS A 465 23.97 -20.20 20.92
N GLU A 466 23.55 -21.23 20.19
CA GLU A 466 24.32 -21.75 19.07
C GLU A 466 24.56 -20.64 18.04
N GLY A 467 25.83 -20.34 17.74
CA GLY A 467 26.24 -19.24 16.87
C GLY A 467 26.37 -17.89 17.56
N GLN A 468 26.03 -17.74 18.84
CA GLN A 468 26.24 -16.52 19.65
C GLN A 468 25.74 -15.25 18.92
N LEU A 469 26.64 -14.33 18.55
CA LEU A 469 26.31 -13.12 17.78
C LEU A 469 25.66 -13.44 16.42
N ASP A 470 25.99 -14.58 15.83
CA ASP A 470 25.45 -15.00 14.54
C ASP A 470 24.23 -15.93 14.68
N ALA A 471 23.75 -16.14 15.92
CA ALA A 471 22.51 -16.87 16.18
C ALA A 471 21.31 -16.23 15.45
N LYS A 472 20.47 -17.11 14.91
CA LYS A 472 19.31 -16.72 14.09
C LYS A 472 18.25 -15.97 14.89
N VAL A 473 17.78 -14.86 14.32
CA VAL A 473 16.61 -14.10 14.76
C VAL A 473 15.47 -14.33 13.78
N GLU A 474 14.36 -14.87 14.24
CA GLU A 474 13.15 -15.02 13.42
C GLU A 474 12.41 -13.69 13.27
N ALA A 475 11.46 -13.65 12.33
CA ALA A 475 10.65 -12.45 12.12
C ALA A 475 10.00 -11.97 13.42
N PHE A 476 10.19 -10.69 13.74
CA PHE A 476 9.76 -10.05 15.01
C PHE A 476 10.39 -10.65 16.28
N GLY A 477 11.49 -11.41 16.16
CA GLY A 477 12.17 -12.01 17.30
C GLY A 477 11.34 -13.06 18.05
N ARG A 478 10.47 -13.81 17.35
CA ARG A 478 9.54 -14.79 17.98
C ARG A 478 10.25 -15.89 18.77
N ASN A 479 11.49 -16.19 18.44
CA ASN A 479 12.33 -17.16 19.10
C ASN A 479 13.04 -16.62 20.37
N PHE A 480 12.68 -15.40 20.82
CA PHE A 480 13.16 -14.79 22.07
C PHE A 480 11.99 -14.45 22.99
N SER A 481 12.23 -14.50 24.30
CA SER A 481 11.27 -14.01 25.30
C SER A 481 11.09 -12.48 25.21
N GLY A 482 10.05 -11.93 25.84
CA GLY A 482 9.81 -10.48 25.86
C GLY A 482 11.01 -9.70 26.40
N GLY A 483 11.52 -10.10 27.57
CA GLY A 483 12.68 -9.46 28.18
C GLY A 483 13.99 -9.64 27.39
N GLN A 484 14.19 -10.78 26.71
CA GLN A 484 15.34 -10.99 25.82
C GLN A 484 15.28 -10.06 24.62
N ARG A 485 14.11 -9.93 23.96
CA ARG A 485 13.92 -8.97 22.86
C ARG A 485 14.22 -7.55 23.30
N GLN A 486 13.72 -7.17 24.47
CA GLN A 486 13.92 -5.83 25.02
C GLN A 486 15.41 -5.55 25.24
N ARG A 487 16.14 -6.45 25.90
CA ARG A 487 17.58 -6.33 26.13
C ARG A 487 18.40 -6.25 24.85
N LEU A 488 18.05 -7.03 23.81
CA LEU A 488 18.68 -6.92 22.49
C LEU A 488 18.39 -5.58 21.80
N THR A 489 17.18 -5.02 21.99
CA THR A 489 16.83 -3.69 21.44
C THR A 489 17.58 -2.57 22.17
N ILE A 490 17.79 -2.71 23.50
CA ILE A 490 18.64 -1.80 24.28
C ILE A 490 20.10 -1.90 23.83
N ALA A 491 20.65 -3.12 23.68
CA ALA A 491 22.01 -3.33 23.19
C ALA A 491 22.22 -2.69 21.81
N ARG A 492 21.25 -2.80 20.88
CA ARG A 492 21.26 -2.12 19.58
C ARG A 492 21.44 -0.60 19.72
N ALA A 493 20.70 0.02 20.64
CA ALA A 493 20.80 1.46 20.86
C ALA A 493 22.16 1.85 21.45
N LEU A 494 22.74 1.02 22.31
CA LEU A 494 24.05 1.27 22.94
C LEU A 494 25.22 1.19 21.94
N VAL A 495 25.17 0.27 20.97
CA VAL A 495 26.22 0.13 19.94
C VAL A 495 26.42 1.43 19.16
N ARG A 496 25.39 2.22 18.96
CA ARG A 496 25.44 3.44 18.13
C ARG A 496 26.15 4.63 18.79
N LYS A 497 26.40 4.59 20.10
CA LYS A 497 27.16 5.63 20.87
C LYS A 497 26.64 7.07 20.64
N ALA A 498 25.34 7.28 20.71
CA ALA A 498 24.76 8.63 20.59
C ALA A 498 24.85 9.41 21.92
N PRO A 499 24.97 10.74 21.90
CA PRO A 499 25.01 11.56 23.12
C PRO A 499 23.70 11.54 23.93
N PHE A 500 22.58 11.19 23.29
CA PHE A 500 21.27 11.04 23.96
C PHE A 500 20.76 9.60 23.81
N LEU A 501 20.36 9.00 24.93
CA LEU A 501 19.70 7.69 24.97
C LEU A 501 18.31 7.85 25.59
N ILE A 502 17.28 7.54 24.84
CA ILE A 502 15.89 7.55 25.30
C ILE A 502 15.42 6.11 25.48
N LEU A 503 14.95 5.77 26.67
CA LEU A 503 14.35 4.48 27.01
C LEU A 503 12.85 4.71 27.24
N ASP A 504 12.01 4.40 26.23
CA ASP A 504 10.55 4.62 26.31
C ASP A 504 9.86 3.36 26.88
N ASP A 505 9.60 3.39 28.18
CA ASP A 505 9.00 2.29 28.98
C ASP A 505 9.63 0.90 28.67
N SER A 506 10.88 0.94 28.21
CA SER A 506 11.58 -0.20 27.65
C SER A 506 12.16 -1.14 28.71
N THR A 507 12.09 -0.77 29.97
CA THR A 507 12.48 -1.59 31.10
C THR A 507 11.31 -2.35 31.74
N SER A 508 10.07 -2.05 31.37
CA SER A 508 8.86 -2.62 31.97
C SER A 508 8.74 -4.15 31.82
N ALA A 509 9.36 -4.73 30.78
CA ALA A 509 9.41 -6.18 30.56
C ALA A 509 10.55 -6.89 31.30
N LEU A 510 11.36 -6.14 32.06
CA LEU A 510 12.46 -6.67 32.87
C LEU A 510 12.01 -6.86 34.32
N ASP A 511 12.63 -7.83 34.99
CA ASP A 511 12.53 -7.97 36.43
C ASP A 511 13.35 -6.86 37.14
N TYR A 512 13.00 -6.56 38.39
CA TYR A 512 13.61 -5.45 39.14
C TYR A 512 15.12 -5.53 39.25
N LEU A 513 15.68 -6.74 39.42
CA LEU A 513 17.11 -6.93 39.58
C LEU A 513 17.86 -6.64 38.27
N THR A 514 17.34 -7.16 37.16
CA THR A 514 17.91 -6.92 35.81
C THR A 514 17.80 -5.45 35.42
N GLU A 515 16.67 -4.78 35.72
CA GLU A 515 16.48 -3.35 35.48
C GLU A 515 17.50 -2.52 36.30
N ALA A 516 17.64 -2.79 37.59
CA ALA A 516 18.60 -2.09 38.43
C ALA A 516 20.05 -2.23 37.94
N LYS A 517 20.46 -3.46 37.57
CA LYS A 517 21.79 -3.72 36.98
C LYS A 517 22.01 -2.98 35.68
N LEU A 518 21.00 -2.98 34.80
CA LEU A 518 21.04 -2.26 33.53
C LEU A 518 21.25 -0.75 33.76
N LEU A 519 20.43 -0.12 34.61
CA LEU A 519 20.52 1.31 34.89
C LEU A 519 21.84 1.69 35.57
N SER A 520 22.34 0.86 36.51
CA SER A 520 23.65 1.04 37.12
C SER A 520 24.78 0.96 36.08
N ALA A 521 24.74 -0.06 35.19
CA ALA A 521 25.74 -0.21 34.13
C ALA A 521 25.72 0.96 33.13
N ILE A 522 24.55 1.46 32.78
CA ILE A 522 24.43 2.65 31.92
C ILE A 522 25.04 3.88 32.60
N HIS A 523 24.73 4.12 33.88
CA HIS A 523 25.23 5.25 34.65
C HIS A 523 26.76 5.19 34.87
N GLU A 524 27.31 4.01 35.13
CA GLU A 524 28.73 3.85 35.36
C GLU A 524 29.59 3.92 34.11
N GLU A 525 29.11 3.30 32.99
CA GLU A 525 29.88 3.19 31.75
C GLU A 525 29.65 4.29 30.74
N LEU A 526 28.52 5.02 30.83
CA LEU A 526 28.08 6.01 29.83
C LEU A 526 27.88 7.39 30.46
N LYS A 527 28.81 7.86 31.28
CA LYS A 527 28.72 9.14 32.01
C LYS A 527 28.54 10.40 31.18
N GLU A 528 28.92 10.36 29.90
CA GLU A 528 28.77 11.47 28.95
C GLU A 528 27.44 11.44 28.21
N VAL A 529 26.67 10.36 28.35
CA VAL A 529 25.38 10.17 27.65
C VAL A 529 24.26 10.75 28.51
N THR A 530 23.50 11.68 27.96
CA THR A 530 22.26 12.16 28.58
C THR A 530 21.19 11.11 28.46
N LEU A 531 20.76 10.54 29.61
CA LEU A 531 19.74 9.49 29.66
C LEU A 531 18.36 10.09 29.87
N VAL A 532 17.39 9.70 29.06
CA VAL A 532 15.96 9.99 29.26
C VAL A 532 15.22 8.68 29.46
N LEU A 533 14.78 8.39 30.69
CA LEU A 533 14.02 7.20 31.03
C LEU A 533 12.55 7.54 31.24
N ILE A 534 11.71 7.04 30.37
CA ILE A 534 10.26 7.04 30.58
C ILE A 534 9.90 5.78 31.34
N SER A 535 9.33 5.93 32.53
CA SER A 535 8.89 4.79 33.34
C SER A 535 7.62 5.12 34.11
N GLN A 536 6.81 4.11 34.34
CA GLN A 536 5.67 4.19 35.26
C GLN A 536 6.07 3.81 36.69
N ARG A 537 7.30 3.28 36.89
CA ARG A 537 7.80 2.84 38.17
C ARG A 537 8.64 3.94 38.80
N THR A 538 8.26 4.39 40.00
CA THR A 538 9.02 5.43 40.73
C THR A 538 10.40 4.94 41.17
N ASN A 539 10.56 3.62 41.46
CA ASN A 539 11.85 3.05 41.82
C ASN A 539 12.90 3.14 40.73
N SER A 540 12.51 2.99 39.46
CA SER A 540 13.43 3.12 38.31
C SER A 540 13.94 4.56 38.15
N LEU A 541 13.24 5.53 38.74
CA LEU A 541 13.54 6.97 38.62
C LEU A 541 14.18 7.56 39.87
N LYS A 542 14.39 6.77 40.96
CA LYS A 542 15.01 7.28 42.20
C LYS A 542 16.43 7.85 41.99
N ALA A 543 17.16 7.28 41.02
CA ALA A 543 18.52 7.73 40.69
C ALA A 543 18.56 8.86 39.67
N ALA A 544 17.40 9.34 39.18
CA ALA A 544 17.35 10.42 38.22
C ALA A 544 17.71 11.76 38.88
N ASP A 545 18.55 12.56 38.19
CA ASP A 545 18.91 13.91 38.64
C ASP A 545 17.70 14.83 38.71
N LYS A 546 16.82 14.72 37.69
CA LYS A 546 15.53 15.40 37.63
C LYS A 546 14.46 14.48 37.09
N ILE A 547 13.24 14.64 37.59
CA ILE A 547 12.06 13.92 37.13
C ILE A 547 11.03 14.93 36.61
N LEU A 548 10.62 14.74 35.38
CA LEU A 548 9.50 15.46 34.75
C LEU A 548 8.20 14.68 35.04
N LEU A 549 7.32 15.28 35.82
CA LEU A 549 5.99 14.76 36.09
C LEU A 549 4.98 15.34 35.12
N LEU A 550 4.36 14.48 34.31
CA LEU A 550 3.33 14.84 33.35
C LEU A 550 1.96 14.30 33.77
N ASP A 551 0.93 15.13 33.65
CA ASP A 551 -0.47 14.72 33.75
C ASP A 551 -1.33 15.43 32.72
N ARG A 552 -2.12 14.67 31.95
CA ARG A 552 -3.03 15.17 30.91
C ARG A 552 -2.40 16.24 29.99
N GLY A 553 -1.17 16.01 29.58
CA GLY A 553 -0.43 16.91 28.70
C GLY A 553 0.22 18.12 29.37
N HIS A 554 0.08 18.28 30.68
CA HIS A 554 0.66 19.39 31.44
C HIS A 554 1.82 18.94 32.31
N GLN A 555 2.80 19.83 32.49
CA GLN A 555 3.90 19.65 33.43
C GLN A 555 3.44 20.02 34.86
N LEU A 556 3.39 19.01 35.74
CA LEU A 556 3.03 19.21 37.14
C LEU A 556 4.23 19.41 38.07
N GLY A 557 5.43 19.03 37.63
CA GLY A 557 6.66 19.19 38.41
C GLY A 557 7.90 18.82 37.62
N PHE A 558 9.02 19.45 37.99
CA PHE A 558 10.35 19.15 37.47
C PHE A 558 11.38 19.34 38.58
N ALA A 559 11.71 18.27 39.27
CA ALA A 559 12.62 18.28 40.43
C ALA A 559 13.21 16.87 40.70
N SER A 560 14.05 16.73 41.69
CA SER A 560 14.57 15.42 42.14
C SER A 560 13.45 14.55 42.76
N HIS A 561 13.71 13.23 42.90
CA HIS A 561 12.79 12.29 43.54
C HIS A 561 12.34 12.78 44.93
N ASP A 562 13.28 13.18 45.76
CA ASP A 562 13.02 13.58 47.14
C ASP A 562 12.25 14.90 47.24
N GLU A 563 12.54 15.85 46.33
CA GLU A 563 11.82 17.11 46.25
C GLU A 563 10.36 16.91 45.80
N LEU A 564 10.13 16.08 44.74
CA LEU A 564 8.78 15.77 44.28
C LEU A 564 7.98 15.01 45.33
N LEU A 565 8.60 14.08 46.06
CA LEU A 565 7.94 13.34 47.12
C LEU A 565 7.46 14.25 48.26
N LYS A 566 8.19 15.33 48.55
CA LYS A 566 7.83 16.33 49.57
C LYS A 566 6.81 17.35 49.10
N GLN A 567 6.92 17.80 47.85
CA GLN A 567 6.23 19.00 47.38
C GLN A 567 5.05 18.72 46.45
N ASN A 568 4.98 17.51 45.85
CA ASN A 568 3.97 17.22 44.83
C ASN A 568 3.04 16.07 45.26
N ASP A 569 1.77 16.38 45.46
CA ASP A 569 0.77 15.39 45.92
C ASP A 569 0.50 14.29 44.90
N VAL A 570 0.55 14.62 43.62
CA VAL A 570 0.32 13.63 42.54
C VAL A 570 1.50 12.64 42.49
N TYR A 571 2.75 13.13 42.54
CA TYR A 571 3.90 12.24 42.56
C TYR A 571 3.91 11.34 43.80
N ARG A 572 3.55 11.90 44.94
CA ARG A 572 3.42 11.18 46.21
C ARG A 572 2.35 10.08 46.12
N ALA A 573 1.21 10.38 45.54
CA ALA A 573 0.15 9.41 45.31
C ALA A 573 0.60 8.28 44.40
N ILE A 574 1.31 8.58 43.28
CA ILE A 574 1.89 7.58 42.40
C ILE A 574 2.89 6.69 43.15
N HIS A 575 3.79 7.28 43.94
CA HIS A 575 4.80 6.56 44.67
C HIS A 575 4.19 5.60 45.71
N TYR A 576 3.32 6.09 46.57
CA TYR A 576 2.68 5.28 47.59
C TYR A 576 1.68 4.24 47.06
N SER A 577 1.16 4.43 45.85
CA SER A 577 0.36 3.40 45.18
C SER A 577 1.20 2.14 44.84
N GLN A 578 2.52 2.31 44.69
CA GLN A 578 3.49 1.26 44.36
C GLN A 578 4.22 0.70 45.60
N HIS A 579 4.23 1.44 46.73
CA HIS A 579 4.96 1.16 47.95
C HIS A 579 4.05 1.35 49.18
N GLN A 580 3.10 0.45 49.38
CA GLN A 580 2.14 0.55 50.49
C GLN A 580 2.81 0.48 51.88
N GLU A 581 3.92 -0.26 52.01
CA GLU A 581 4.65 -0.39 53.27
C GLU A 581 5.37 0.91 53.70
N GLU A 582 5.81 1.75 52.75
CA GLU A 582 6.46 3.04 53.07
C GLU A 582 5.43 4.13 53.45
N LYS A 583 4.14 3.90 53.27
CA LYS A 583 3.06 4.82 53.66
C LYS A 583 2.70 4.73 55.13
N GLU A 584 2.93 3.57 55.73
CA GLU A 584 2.59 3.26 57.13
C GLU A 584 3.77 3.50 58.13
N ALA A 585 4.97 3.76 57.63
CA ALA A 585 6.16 4.11 58.40
C ALA A 585 6.35 5.64 58.40
#